data_7b6af90f611d7b1acb92470a6d54a789
#
_entry.id   7b6af90f611d7b1acb92470a6d54a789
#
_cell.length_a   1.000
_cell.length_b   1.000
_cell.length_c   1.000
_cell.angle_alpha   90.00
_cell.angle_beta   90.00
_cell.angle_gamma   90.00
#
_symmetry.space_group_name_H-M   'P 1'
#
loop_
_entity.id
_entity.type
_entity.pdbx_description
1 polymer ?
#
loop_
_entity_poly.entity_id
_entity_poly.type
_entity_poly.pdbx_seq_one_letter_code
_entity_poly.pdbx_strand_id
1 'polypeptide(L)'
;MYRTVNNGELRKNHIDQEVIMCGWVQKSRDLGGMTFVDLRDRYGITQLVFNMETNEDLCKVARSLGREYVIQVSGKVIERASINKDMQTGEVEVEVTKINILNKSKTPPFTIENETDGGDDLRMKYRYLDLRREPVKQNIILRSEVAFYTRNFLKKEGFLEIETPVLIKSTPEGARDFVVPSRLNEGEFYALPQSPQTFKQLLMVSGYDKYYQIVKCFRDEDFRADRQPEFTQIDCEMAFVKTEDILKTFESLIKSILFEVKGITIDEVPRMTYAEAMRDYGTDKPDLRFEMKIKNLDTVCKGNGFNVFDSAESVLGIVVPGGADFSRKQIDSLTDWVKRPQIGGTGMIYCKFNKGGEYKSSVDKFFDSSALNSWKDISEANEGDMLLILAGKKSSTFNAIGNLRLEVADRLDLRDPNVFKPLWVTDFPLFEFDEETNTYHAMHHPFTSPNEKDMELLKSDPKSVRANAYDMALNGTEIGGGSIRIHDKELQKRIFNLLGFSDEEAQEKFGFLMEAFEYGAPPHGGIAFGLDRICAVIAGSDSIRDFIAFPKNNSGRDVMLDAPSKIDQDQLDELGLNIK
;
A
#
# COMPACT_ATOMS: atom_id res chain seq x y z
N MET A 1 36.00 11.22 -16.97
CA MET A 1 35.03 10.57 -16.04
C MET A 1 35.43 10.95 -14.62
N TYR A 2 34.50 11.29 -13.72
CA TYR A 2 34.84 11.71 -12.36
C TYR A 2 35.24 10.55 -11.44
N ARG A 3 34.86 9.31 -11.73
CA ARG A 3 35.19 8.12 -10.93
C ARG A 3 35.40 6.89 -11.81
N THR A 4 36.24 5.96 -11.35
CA THR A 4 36.51 4.68 -12.00
C THR A 4 35.74 3.54 -11.35
N VAL A 5 35.30 3.69 -10.07
CA VAL A 5 34.62 2.67 -9.28
C VAL A 5 33.60 3.33 -8.33
N ASN A 6 32.54 2.60 -7.95
CA ASN A 6 31.54 3.03 -6.97
C ASN A 6 31.96 2.68 -5.55
N ASN A 7 31.44 3.42 -4.54
CA ASN A 7 31.85 3.25 -3.14
C ASN A 7 31.41 1.93 -2.47
N GLY A 8 30.51 1.17 -3.08
CA GLY A 8 30.06 -0.14 -2.60
C GLY A 8 30.73 -1.33 -3.28
N GLU A 9 31.59 -1.13 -4.28
CA GLU A 9 32.05 -2.19 -5.18
C GLU A 9 33.39 -2.83 -4.78
N LEU A 10 34.22 -2.13 -4.00
CA LEU A 10 35.55 -2.60 -3.68
C LEU A 10 35.55 -3.88 -2.83
N ARG A 11 36.41 -4.82 -3.19
CA ARG A 11 36.63 -6.12 -2.50
C ARG A 11 38.13 -6.44 -2.51
N LYS A 12 38.55 -7.52 -1.85
CA LYS A 12 39.96 -7.99 -1.79
C LYS A 12 40.64 -8.15 -3.17
N ASN A 13 39.89 -8.54 -4.20
CA ASN A 13 40.43 -8.67 -5.56
C ASN A 13 40.80 -7.33 -6.22
N HIS A 14 40.48 -6.21 -5.61
CA HIS A 14 40.86 -4.85 -6.05
C HIS A 14 42.11 -4.32 -5.35
N ILE A 15 42.68 -5.05 -4.36
CA ILE A 15 43.90 -4.64 -3.66
C ILE A 15 45.00 -4.36 -4.70
N ASP A 16 45.81 -3.33 -4.43
CA ASP A 16 46.86 -2.78 -5.26
C ASP A 16 46.37 -1.98 -6.51
N GLN A 17 45.09 -1.91 -6.77
CA GLN A 17 44.56 -1.11 -7.87
C GLN A 17 44.49 0.38 -7.51
N GLU A 18 44.85 1.23 -8.47
CA GLU A 18 44.60 2.66 -8.39
C GLU A 18 43.15 2.98 -8.79
N VAL A 19 42.46 3.73 -7.94
CA VAL A 19 41.03 4.07 -8.14
C VAL A 19 40.78 5.55 -7.99
N ILE A 20 39.77 6.06 -8.71
CA ILE A 20 39.19 7.38 -8.52
C ILE A 20 37.77 7.21 -8.03
N MET A 21 37.47 7.79 -6.88
CA MET A 21 36.16 7.69 -6.23
C MET A 21 35.56 9.08 -6.00
N CYS A 22 34.23 9.16 -6.04
CA CYS A 22 33.47 10.37 -5.71
C CYS A 22 32.32 10.00 -4.79
N GLY A 23 31.94 10.92 -3.90
CA GLY A 23 30.81 10.73 -3.01
C GLY A 23 30.67 11.84 -1.99
N TRP A 24 29.81 11.59 -1.05
CA TRP A 24 29.55 12.45 0.11
C TRP A 24 30.29 11.95 1.33
N VAL A 25 30.95 12.87 2.06
CA VAL A 25 31.60 12.57 3.34
C VAL A 25 30.51 12.28 4.38
N GLN A 26 30.37 11.02 4.78
CA GLN A 26 29.41 10.64 5.82
C GLN A 26 29.97 10.90 7.21
N LYS A 27 31.23 10.49 7.46
CA LYS A 27 31.90 10.63 8.75
C LYS A 27 33.41 10.84 8.55
N SER A 28 34.00 11.69 9.37
CA SER A 28 35.45 11.85 9.47
C SER A 28 35.91 11.60 10.91
N ARG A 29 37.01 10.87 11.08
CA ARG A 29 37.58 10.50 12.38
C ARG A 29 39.08 10.79 12.35
N ASP A 30 39.53 11.67 13.22
CA ASP A 30 40.96 11.95 13.42
C ASP A 30 41.49 11.14 14.62
N LEU A 31 42.45 10.26 14.37
CA LEU A 31 43.14 9.46 15.38
C LEU A 31 44.63 9.88 15.57
N GLY A 32 44.93 11.14 15.31
CA GLY A 32 46.26 11.70 15.47
C GLY A 32 47.16 11.42 14.26
N GLY A 33 47.81 10.27 14.17
CA GLY A 33 48.66 9.88 13.04
C GLY A 33 47.91 9.56 11.75
N MET A 34 46.61 9.23 11.84
CA MET A 34 45.77 8.88 10.72
C MET A 34 44.39 9.54 10.78
N THR A 35 43.88 9.94 9.63
CA THR A 35 42.50 10.41 9.49
C THR A 35 41.71 9.43 8.60
N PHE A 36 40.56 9.01 9.07
CA PHE A 36 39.65 8.11 8.33
C PHE A 36 38.41 8.88 7.90
N VAL A 37 37.99 8.67 6.64
CA VAL A 37 36.79 9.29 6.09
C VAL A 37 35.94 8.22 5.46
N ASP A 38 34.68 8.11 5.88
CA ASP A 38 33.70 7.24 5.26
C ASP A 38 33.07 8.01 4.09
N LEU A 39 33.36 7.58 2.86
CA LEU A 39 32.85 8.16 1.63
C LEU A 39 31.67 7.33 1.13
N ARG A 40 30.51 7.97 0.95
CA ARG A 40 29.25 7.33 0.58
C ARG A 40 28.78 7.78 -0.80
N ASP A 41 28.23 6.82 -1.57
CA ASP A 41 27.39 7.09 -2.75
C ASP A 41 26.09 6.25 -2.71
N ARG A 42 25.40 6.11 -3.85
CA ARG A 42 24.20 5.27 -3.96
C ARG A 42 24.49 3.80 -3.69
N TYR A 43 25.69 3.33 -4.04
CA TYR A 43 26.05 1.91 -4.04
C TYR A 43 26.61 1.42 -2.71
N GLY A 44 27.07 2.33 -1.85
CA GLY A 44 27.58 1.96 -0.54
C GLY A 44 28.56 2.97 0.05
N ILE A 45 29.40 2.47 0.94
CA ILE A 45 30.37 3.25 1.70
C ILE A 45 31.73 2.60 1.56
N THR A 46 32.79 3.40 1.32
CA THR A 46 34.19 2.95 1.40
C THR A 46 34.92 3.84 2.38
N GLN A 47 35.75 3.23 3.23
CA GLN A 47 36.66 3.96 4.10
C GLN A 47 37.87 4.46 3.31
N LEU A 48 38.17 5.72 3.46
CA LEU A 48 39.38 6.37 2.99
C LEU A 48 40.34 6.53 4.16
N VAL A 49 41.63 6.33 3.93
CA VAL A 49 42.69 6.53 4.94
C VAL A 49 43.68 7.58 4.46
N PHE A 50 44.01 8.49 5.36
CA PHE A 50 44.99 9.54 5.19
C PHE A 50 46.05 9.39 6.27
N ASN A 51 47.31 9.20 5.89
CA ASN A 51 48.42 8.97 6.82
C ASN A 51 49.29 10.24 6.91
N MET A 52 49.49 10.74 8.15
CA MET A 52 50.29 11.91 8.43
C MET A 52 51.77 11.73 8.07
N GLU A 53 52.31 10.50 8.22
CA GLU A 53 53.71 10.22 7.92
C GLU A 53 54.00 10.26 6.42
N THR A 54 53.02 9.87 5.58
CA THR A 54 53.18 9.85 4.13
C THR A 54 52.81 11.19 3.49
N ASN A 55 51.76 11.89 4.00
CA ASN A 55 51.32 13.18 3.46
C ASN A 55 50.55 14.02 4.48
N GLU A 56 51.24 14.90 5.18
CA GLU A 56 50.68 15.81 6.19
C GLU A 56 49.62 16.75 5.62
N ASP A 57 49.83 17.27 4.41
CA ASP A 57 48.90 18.24 3.81
C ASP A 57 47.56 17.61 3.42
N LEU A 58 47.57 16.36 2.93
CA LEU A 58 46.33 15.61 2.69
C LEU A 58 45.57 15.37 4.00
N CYS A 59 46.27 15.06 5.10
CA CYS A 59 45.64 14.89 6.41
C CYS A 59 45.02 16.19 6.91
N LYS A 60 45.68 17.35 6.72
CA LYS A 60 45.09 18.65 7.06
C LYS A 60 43.81 18.93 6.29
N VAL A 61 43.77 18.59 4.98
CA VAL A 61 42.56 18.70 4.17
C VAL A 61 41.49 17.76 4.68
N ALA A 62 41.83 16.48 4.93
CA ALA A 62 40.88 15.49 5.44
C ALA A 62 40.22 15.88 6.77
N ARG A 63 40.97 16.49 7.69
CA ARG A 63 40.48 17.04 8.97
C ARG A 63 39.54 18.22 8.81
N SER A 64 39.67 18.97 7.71
CA SER A 64 38.78 20.10 7.40
C SER A 64 37.46 19.70 6.74
N LEU A 65 37.27 18.43 6.40
CA LEU A 65 36.06 17.94 5.72
C LEU A 65 34.86 17.95 6.67
N GLY A 66 33.83 18.65 6.26
CA GLY A 66 32.52 18.61 6.91
C GLY A 66 31.67 17.44 6.42
N ARG A 67 30.68 17.06 7.23
CA ARG A 67 29.65 16.10 6.80
C ARG A 67 28.97 16.56 5.51
N GLU A 68 28.67 15.61 4.61
CA GLU A 68 28.00 15.82 3.33
C GLU A 68 28.80 16.69 2.32
N TYR A 69 30.07 17.00 2.57
CA TYR A 69 30.93 17.54 1.52
C TYR A 69 31.04 16.56 0.36
N VAL A 70 30.96 17.05 -0.85
CA VAL A 70 31.19 16.25 -2.07
C VAL A 70 32.66 16.29 -2.41
N ILE A 71 33.32 15.14 -2.41
CA ILE A 71 34.75 15.03 -2.70
C ILE A 71 35.01 14.03 -3.82
N GLN A 72 36.12 14.24 -4.50
CA GLN A 72 36.77 13.29 -5.37
C GLN A 72 38.12 12.92 -4.77
N VAL A 73 38.44 11.64 -4.71
CA VAL A 73 39.72 11.15 -4.25
C VAL A 73 40.34 10.23 -5.29
N SER A 74 41.68 10.24 -5.39
CA SER A 74 42.45 9.21 -6.06
C SER A 74 43.30 8.50 -5.01
N GLY A 75 43.47 7.21 -5.12
CA GLY A 75 44.22 6.44 -4.17
C GLY A 75 44.33 4.98 -4.54
N LYS A 76 45.07 4.25 -3.75
CA LYS A 76 45.34 2.83 -3.90
C LYS A 76 44.47 2.02 -2.95
N VAL A 77 43.86 0.96 -3.44
CA VAL A 77 43.10 0.01 -2.60
C VAL A 77 44.08 -0.82 -1.80
N ILE A 78 43.92 -0.83 -0.48
CA ILE A 78 44.74 -1.62 0.44
C ILE A 78 43.85 -2.50 1.32
N GLU A 79 44.42 -3.54 1.92
CA GLU A 79 43.74 -4.35 2.92
C GLU A 79 43.53 -3.55 4.19
N ARG A 80 42.34 -3.64 4.77
CA ARG A 80 41.99 -2.93 5.99
C ARG A 80 42.63 -3.60 7.21
N ALA A 81 43.29 -2.81 8.04
CA ALA A 81 43.93 -3.31 9.25
C ALA A 81 42.95 -3.93 10.25
N SER A 82 41.71 -3.42 10.29
CA SER A 82 40.63 -3.97 11.14
C SER A 82 39.38 -4.15 10.29
N ILE A 83 39.02 -5.42 10.03
CA ILE A 83 37.86 -5.77 9.19
C ILE A 83 36.57 -5.29 9.86
N ASN A 84 35.72 -4.60 9.08
CA ASN A 84 34.37 -4.24 9.49
C ASN A 84 33.34 -5.12 8.77
N LYS A 85 32.75 -6.05 9.48
CA LYS A 85 31.77 -7.00 8.91
C LYS A 85 30.42 -6.38 8.54
N ASP A 86 30.14 -5.19 9.07
CA ASP A 86 28.88 -4.45 8.81
C ASP A 86 28.93 -3.61 7.51
N MET A 87 30.09 -3.56 6.85
CA MET A 87 30.27 -2.88 5.58
C MET A 87 30.60 -3.86 4.47
N GLN A 88 29.96 -3.70 3.31
CA GLN A 88 30.26 -4.54 2.13
C GLN A 88 31.71 -4.42 1.66
N THR A 89 32.33 -3.26 1.84
CA THR A 89 33.73 -2.96 1.51
C THR A 89 34.65 -3.10 2.73
N GLY A 90 34.18 -3.65 3.84
CA GLY A 90 34.84 -3.59 5.15
C GLY A 90 36.12 -4.42 5.28
N GLU A 91 36.54 -5.18 4.25
CA GLU A 91 37.82 -5.87 4.17
C GLU A 91 38.93 -5.01 3.53
N VAL A 92 38.55 -3.92 2.85
CA VAL A 92 39.46 -3.04 2.13
C VAL A 92 39.21 -1.58 2.49
N GLU A 93 40.21 -0.75 2.24
CA GLU A 93 40.14 0.71 2.36
C GLU A 93 40.98 1.34 1.25
N VAL A 94 40.86 2.65 1.05
CA VAL A 94 41.62 3.37 0.02
C VAL A 94 42.61 4.31 0.69
N GLU A 95 43.91 4.06 0.49
CA GLU A 95 44.97 5.01 0.85
C GLU A 95 44.99 6.15 -0.17
N VAL A 96 44.61 7.34 0.30
CA VAL A 96 44.38 8.49 -0.57
C VAL A 96 45.71 9.16 -0.92
N THR A 97 45.91 9.35 -2.23
CA THR A 97 47.09 10.09 -2.77
C THR A 97 46.73 11.48 -3.25
N LYS A 98 45.44 11.72 -3.58
CA LYS A 98 44.95 13.04 -4.03
C LYS A 98 43.50 13.23 -3.58
N ILE A 99 43.17 14.45 -3.17
CA ILE A 99 41.80 14.87 -2.83
C ILE A 99 41.45 16.18 -3.55
N ASN A 100 40.20 16.26 -4.00
CA ASN A 100 39.60 17.48 -4.53
C ASN A 100 38.21 17.66 -3.89
N ILE A 101 37.98 18.81 -3.24
CA ILE A 101 36.65 19.16 -2.73
C ILE A 101 35.85 19.74 -3.90
N LEU A 102 34.87 18.95 -4.38
CA LEU A 102 33.99 19.34 -5.49
C LEU A 102 32.95 20.36 -5.03
N ASN A 103 32.40 20.17 -3.82
CA ASN A 103 31.46 21.09 -3.23
C ASN A 103 31.44 20.98 -1.70
N LYS A 104 31.26 22.09 -1.02
CA LYS A 104 31.08 22.16 0.43
C LYS A 104 29.60 22.04 0.77
N SER A 105 29.29 21.53 1.96
CA SER A 105 27.95 21.45 2.49
C SER A 105 27.82 22.29 3.77
N LYS A 106 26.62 22.80 4.00
CA LYS A 106 26.24 23.26 5.35
C LYS A 106 26.01 22.01 6.23
N THR A 107 26.04 22.19 7.55
CA THR A 107 25.63 21.13 8.48
C THR A 107 24.20 20.72 8.17
N PRO A 108 23.94 19.42 7.91
CA PRO A 108 22.59 18.95 7.67
C PRO A 108 21.65 19.23 8.84
N PRO A 109 20.36 19.51 8.59
CA PRO A 109 19.39 19.80 9.66
C PRO A 109 19.02 18.57 10.51
N PHE A 110 19.40 17.37 10.09
CA PHE A 110 19.25 16.11 10.81
C PHE A 110 20.33 15.12 10.39
N THR A 111 20.49 14.07 11.17
CA THR A 111 21.49 13.01 10.92
C THR A 111 21.10 12.15 9.71
N ILE A 112 21.99 12.06 8.69
CA ILE A 112 21.79 11.26 7.47
C ILE A 112 22.40 9.86 7.69
N GLU A 113 21.75 9.08 8.54
CA GLU A 113 22.13 7.70 8.91
C GLU A 113 20.86 6.84 8.96
N ASN A 114 20.99 5.54 9.20
CA ASN A 114 19.83 4.62 9.27
C ASN A 114 18.83 5.11 10.33
N GLU A 115 19.32 5.43 11.51
CA GLU A 115 18.60 6.13 12.55
C GLU A 115 18.79 7.64 12.40
N THR A 116 17.74 8.42 12.60
CA THR A 116 17.79 9.88 12.45
C THR A 116 17.06 10.58 13.59
N ASP A 117 17.54 11.75 13.95
CA ASP A 117 16.91 12.69 14.88
C ASP A 117 15.91 13.64 14.21
N GLY A 118 15.74 13.52 12.88
CA GLY A 118 14.79 14.31 12.10
C GLY A 118 13.36 13.82 12.21
N GLY A 119 12.44 14.65 12.73
CA GLY A 119 11.01 14.42 12.66
C GLY A 119 10.46 14.47 11.22
N ASP A 120 9.25 13.95 11.00
CA ASP A 120 8.66 13.80 9.67
C ASP A 120 8.61 15.11 8.88
N ASP A 121 8.17 16.21 9.47
CA ASP A 121 8.08 17.51 8.79
C ASP A 121 9.44 18.01 8.31
N LEU A 122 10.49 17.83 9.13
CA LEU A 122 11.84 18.25 8.79
C LEU A 122 12.41 17.38 7.66
N ARG A 123 12.19 16.07 7.71
CA ARG A 123 12.58 15.12 6.67
C ARG A 123 11.87 15.40 5.35
N MET A 124 10.58 15.73 5.39
CA MET A 124 9.82 16.10 4.19
C MET A 124 10.30 17.44 3.61
N LYS A 125 10.61 18.43 4.44
CA LYS A 125 11.15 19.71 3.99
C LYS A 125 12.51 19.57 3.31
N TYR A 126 13.36 18.70 3.81
CA TYR A 126 14.68 18.42 3.25
C TYR A 126 14.73 17.00 2.63
N ARG A 127 13.66 16.63 1.91
CA ARG A 127 13.49 15.27 1.37
C ARG A 127 14.67 14.78 0.55
N TYR A 128 15.36 15.66 -0.19
CA TYR A 128 16.57 15.34 -0.92
C TYR A 128 17.76 14.90 -0.03
N LEU A 129 17.76 15.24 1.26
CA LEU A 129 18.70 14.71 2.24
C LEU A 129 18.21 13.40 2.83
N ASP A 130 16.91 13.29 3.13
CA ASP A 130 16.30 12.07 3.65
C ASP A 130 16.44 10.89 2.66
N LEU A 131 16.33 11.15 1.36
CA LEU A 131 16.58 10.19 0.28
C LEU A 131 18.01 9.63 0.24
N ARG A 132 18.97 10.24 0.93
CA ARG A 132 20.33 9.71 1.08
C ARG A 132 20.44 8.64 2.15
N ARG A 133 19.47 8.56 3.07
CA ARG A 133 19.44 7.55 4.14
C ARG A 133 19.15 6.19 3.56
N GLU A 134 19.86 5.19 4.06
CA GLU A 134 19.78 3.82 3.53
C GLU A 134 18.35 3.27 3.51
N PRO A 135 17.54 3.35 4.60
CA PRO A 135 16.18 2.80 4.59
C PRO A 135 15.29 3.40 3.50
N VAL A 136 15.33 4.74 3.33
CA VAL A 136 14.51 5.43 2.31
C VAL A 136 15.03 5.15 0.90
N LYS A 137 16.37 5.13 0.74
CA LYS A 137 17.00 4.79 -0.54
C LYS A 137 16.64 3.38 -0.99
N GLN A 138 16.65 2.38 -0.10
CA GLN A 138 16.28 1.01 -0.43
C GLN A 138 14.81 0.90 -0.85
N ASN A 139 13.91 1.66 -0.25
CA ASN A 139 12.51 1.70 -0.66
C ASN A 139 12.33 2.22 -2.10
N ILE A 140 13.10 3.24 -2.50
CA ILE A 140 13.06 3.77 -3.88
C ILE A 140 13.68 2.77 -4.87
N ILE A 141 14.75 2.06 -4.48
CA ILE A 141 15.35 0.99 -5.28
C ILE A 141 14.35 -0.16 -5.46
N LEU A 142 13.73 -0.63 -4.37
CA LEU A 142 12.68 -1.66 -4.41
C LEU A 142 11.56 -1.29 -5.38
N ARG A 143 11.08 -0.04 -5.31
CA ARG A 143 10.06 0.46 -6.25
C ARG A 143 10.50 0.37 -7.70
N SER A 144 11.75 0.73 -7.98
CA SER A 144 12.33 0.64 -9.33
C SER A 144 12.38 -0.81 -9.83
N GLU A 145 12.76 -1.75 -8.97
CA GLU A 145 12.82 -3.17 -9.30
C GLU A 145 11.44 -3.77 -9.54
N VAL A 146 10.47 -3.48 -8.67
CA VAL A 146 9.07 -3.93 -8.85
C VAL A 146 8.53 -3.42 -10.19
N ALA A 147 8.76 -2.15 -10.55
CA ALA A 147 8.34 -1.61 -11.84
C ALA A 147 9.04 -2.28 -13.02
N PHE A 148 10.34 -2.58 -12.90
CA PHE A 148 11.13 -3.26 -13.92
C PHE A 148 10.63 -4.70 -14.17
N TYR A 149 10.46 -5.49 -13.11
CA TYR A 149 9.97 -6.87 -13.24
C TYR A 149 8.52 -6.93 -13.71
N THR A 150 7.68 -5.98 -13.32
CA THR A 150 6.32 -5.84 -13.86
C THR A 150 6.34 -5.65 -15.37
N ARG A 151 7.15 -4.71 -15.90
CA ARG A 151 7.27 -4.50 -17.35
C ARG A 151 7.79 -5.73 -18.08
N ASN A 152 8.79 -6.41 -17.51
CA ASN A 152 9.34 -7.63 -18.10
C ASN A 152 8.30 -8.74 -18.19
N PHE A 153 7.53 -8.95 -17.13
CA PHE A 153 6.47 -9.97 -17.10
C PHE A 153 5.38 -9.64 -18.12
N LEU A 154 4.81 -8.45 -18.08
CA LEU A 154 3.71 -8.05 -18.94
C LEU A 154 4.10 -8.07 -20.42
N LYS A 155 5.33 -7.65 -20.75
CA LYS A 155 5.84 -7.76 -22.11
C LYS A 155 5.94 -9.20 -22.59
N LYS A 156 6.39 -10.14 -21.74
CA LYS A 156 6.43 -11.59 -22.07
C LYS A 156 5.05 -12.18 -22.29
N GLU A 157 4.05 -11.69 -21.55
CA GLU A 157 2.64 -12.08 -21.70
C GLU A 157 1.94 -11.41 -22.89
N GLY A 158 2.63 -10.59 -23.67
CA GLY A 158 2.12 -9.96 -24.88
C GLY A 158 1.35 -8.67 -24.66
N PHE A 159 1.48 -8.02 -23.50
CA PHE A 159 0.90 -6.72 -23.25
C PHE A 159 1.70 -5.61 -23.94
N LEU A 160 0.99 -4.57 -24.39
CA LEU A 160 1.56 -3.33 -24.89
C LEU A 160 1.47 -2.23 -23.84
N GLU A 161 2.59 -1.56 -23.57
CA GLU A 161 2.61 -0.36 -22.75
C GLU A 161 2.16 0.83 -23.59
N ILE A 162 1.00 1.42 -23.25
CA ILE A 162 0.39 2.53 -24.01
C ILE A 162 0.07 3.66 -23.03
N GLU A 163 0.61 4.85 -23.30
CA GLU A 163 0.32 6.05 -22.53
C GLU A 163 -1.06 6.62 -22.88
N THR A 164 -1.79 7.06 -21.88
CA THR A 164 -3.08 7.73 -22.02
C THR A 164 -2.98 9.20 -21.61
N PRO A 165 -3.88 10.07 -22.07
CA PRO A 165 -3.87 11.49 -21.72
C PRO A 165 -3.97 11.73 -20.21
N VAL A 166 -3.26 12.75 -19.72
CA VAL A 166 -3.37 13.27 -18.35
C VAL A 166 -4.38 14.43 -18.25
N LEU A 167 -4.52 15.23 -19.29
CA LEU A 167 -5.53 16.29 -19.38
C LEU A 167 -6.78 15.70 -20.03
N ILE A 168 -7.79 15.39 -19.23
CA ILE A 168 -9.00 14.71 -19.68
C ILE A 168 -10.26 15.49 -19.29
N LYS A 169 -11.42 15.04 -19.72
CA LYS A 169 -12.71 15.50 -19.23
C LYS A 169 -12.97 14.91 -17.84
N SER A 170 -13.58 15.71 -16.94
CA SER A 170 -14.04 15.20 -15.65
C SER A 170 -15.01 14.03 -15.83
N THR A 171 -14.70 12.92 -15.14
CA THR A 171 -15.53 11.70 -15.14
C THR A 171 -15.71 11.22 -13.69
N PRO A 172 -16.96 10.94 -13.26
CA PRO A 172 -17.22 10.51 -11.87
C PRO A 172 -16.76 9.08 -11.67
N GLU A 173 -15.62 8.91 -10.98
CA GLU A 173 -15.04 7.59 -10.62
C GLU A 173 -15.02 7.36 -9.10
N GLY A 174 -15.77 8.14 -8.32
CA GLY A 174 -15.91 7.98 -6.86
C GLY A 174 -15.17 9.02 -6.02
N ALA A 175 -14.01 9.52 -6.45
CA ALA A 175 -13.29 10.61 -5.81
C ALA A 175 -13.62 11.97 -6.45
N ARG A 176 -13.17 13.06 -5.82
CA ARG A 176 -13.17 14.37 -6.46
C ARG A 176 -11.98 14.49 -7.41
N ASP A 177 -12.20 15.22 -8.52
CA ASP A 177 -11.16 15.49 -9.50
C ASP A 177 -10.32 16.71 -9.09
N PHE A 178 -9.02 16.65 -9.40
CA PHE A 178 -8.21 17.85 -9.53
C PHE A 178 -8.47 18.46 -10.91
N VAL A 179 -8.77 19.76 -10.97
CA VAL A 179 -9.11 20.45 -12.21
C VAL A 179 -8.03 21.45 -12.61
N VAL A 180 -7.80 21.58 -13.92
CA VAL A 180 -6.82 22.48 -14.52
C VAL A 180 -7.57 23.41 -15.50
N PRO A 181 -7.55 24.74 -15.32
CA PRO A 181 -8.24 25.66 -16.21
C PRO A 181 -7.60 25.67 -17.60
N SER A 182 -8.45 25.83 -18.64
CA SER A 182 -8.02 25.98 -20.03
C SER A 182 -7.83 27.45 -20.38
N ARG A 183 -6.62 27.86 -20.77
CA ARG A 183 -6.37 29.22 -21.25
C ARG A 183 -7.03 29.51 -22.61
N LEU A 184 -7.19 28.48 -23.44
CA LEU A 184 -7.74 28.64 -24.81
C LEU A 184 -9.27 28.58 -24.85
N ASN A 185 -9.89 27.98 -23.83
CA ASN A 185 -11.36 27.86 -23.76
C ASN A 185 -11.79 28.42 -22.40
N GLU A 186 -12.15 29.69 -22.40
CA GLU A 186 -12.54 30.42 -21.20
C GLU A 186 -13.73 29.74 -20.50
N GLY A 187 -13.63 29.52 -19.19
CA GLY A 187 -14.67 28.87 -18.40
C GLY A 187 -14.65 27.33 -18.48
N GLU A 188 -13.78 26.73 -19.29
CA GLU A 188 -13.62 25.28 -19.38
C GLU A 188 -12.38 24.77 -18.63
N PHE A 189 -12.47 23.54 -18.13
CA PHE A 189 -11.44 22.91 -17.33
C PHE A 189 -11.13 21.51 -17.83
N TYR A 190 -9.85 21.15 -17.81
CA TYR A 190 -9.43 19.75 -17.81
C TYR A 190 -9.51 19.19 -16.40
N ALA A 191 -9.66 17.88 -16.28
CA ALA A 191 -9.47 17.15 -15.05
C ALA A 191 -8.21 16.28 -15.14
N LEU A 192 -7.56 16.02 -13.99
CA LEU A 192 -6.51 15.01 -13.88
C LEU A 192 -7.15 13.64 -13.64
N PRO A 193 -6.69 12.56 -14.31
CA PRO A 193 -7.36 11.26 -14.28
C PRO A 193 -7.27 10.58 -12.92
N GLN A 194 -8.40 10.09 -12.42
CA GLN A 194 -8.45 9.23 -11.24
C GLN A 194 -7.92 7.82 -11.55
N SER A 195 -8.12 7.39 -12.80
CA SER A 195 -7.56 6.20 -13.43
C SER A 195 -7.67 6.33 -14.96
N PRO A 196 -6.98 5.53 -15.78
CA PRO A 196 -7.17 5.51 -17.22
C PRO A 196 -8.37 4.67 -17.68
N GLN A 197 -9.41 4.51 -16.86
CA GLN A 197 -10.51 3.55 -17.06
C GLN A 197 -11.20 3.68 -18.43
N THR A 198 -11.58 4.88 -18.83
CA THR A 198 -12.27 5.09 -20.10
C THR A 198 -11.37 4.84 -21.30
N PHE A 199 -10.11 5.24 -21.22
CA PHE A 199 -9.14 5.05 -22.32
C PHE A 199 -8.75 3.58 -22.51
N LYS A 200 -8.56 2.82 -21.43
CA LYS A 200 -8.23 1.39 -21.57
C LYS A 200 -9.38 0.60 -22.20
N GLN A 201 -10.64 0.96 -21.91
CA GLN A 201 -11.80 0.36 -22.57
C GLN A 201 -11.84 0.76 -24.06
N LEU A 202 -11.56 2.02 -24.42
CA LEU A 202 -11.44 2.45 -25.81
C LEU A 202 -10.30 1.72 -26.55
N LEU A 203 -9.19 1.41 -25.88
CA LEU A 203 -8.12 0.61 -26.45
C LEU A 203 -8.57 -0.82 -26.77
N MET A 204 -9.43 -1.42 -25.96
CA MET A 204 -10.03 -2.72 -26.26
C MET A 204 -10.94 -2.64 -27.50
N VAL A 205 -11.78 -1.59 -27.60
CA VAL A 205 -12.58 -1.32 -28.82
C VAL A 205 -11.69 -1.09 -30.04
N SER A 206 -10.53 -0.49 -29.84
CA SER A 206 -9.54 -0.21 -30.90
C SER A 206 -8.74 -1.46 -31.34
N GLY A 207 -8.95 -2.63 -30.71
CA GLY A 207 -8.31 -3.89 -31.08
C GLY A 207 -6.91 -4.09 -30.47
N TYR A 208 -6.58 -3.40 -29.40
CA TYR A 208 -5.36 -3.65 -28.62
C TYR A 208 -5.65 -4.70 -27.54
N ASP A 209 -5.59 -5.96 -27.84
CA ASP A 209 -6.04 -7.09 -27.01
C ASP A 209 -5.52 -7.09 -25.59
N LYS A 210 -4.32 -6.60 -25.34
CA LYS A 210 -3.69 -6.55 -24.01
C LYS A 210 -2.93 -5.24 -23.83
N TYR A 211 -3.43 -4.41 -22.95
CA TYR A 211 -2.89 -3.10 -22.58
C TYR A 211 -2.36 -3.12 -21.16
N TYR A 212 -1.28 -2.38 -20.91
CA TYR A 212 -0.92 -1.93 -19.58
C TYR A 212 -0.27 -0.55 -19.59
N GLN A 213 -0.26 0.08 -18.41
CA GLN A 213 0.47 1.33 -18.18
C GLN A 213 0.88 1.40 -16.70
N ILE A 214 2.12 1.84 -16.41
CA ILE A 214 2.50 2.28 -15.06
C ILE A 214 2.22 3.78 -15.00
N VAL A 215 1.08 4.15 -14.45
CA VAL A 215 0.45 5.47 -14.62
C VAL A 215 0.26 6.21 -13.32
N LYS A 216 0.46 7.54 -13.35
CA LYS A 216 0.05 8.44 -12.28
C LYS A 216 -1.46 8.63 -12.29
N CYS A 217 -2.07 8.46 -11.11
CA CYS A 217 -3.47 8.70 -10.84
C CYS A 217 -3.61 9.79 -9.78
N PHE A 218 -4.71 10.55 -9.84
CA PHE A 218 -4.94 11.73 -9.02
C PHE A 218 -6.32 11.64 -8.37
N ARG A 219 -6.39 11.76 -7.03
CA ARG A 219 -7.67 11.75 -6.30
C ARG A 219 -7.63 12.78 -5.18
N ASP A 220 -8.61 13.69 -5.18
CA ASP A 220 -8.79 14.66 -4.12
C ASP A 220 -9.67 14.06 -3.01
N GLU A 221 -9.04 13.26 -2.16
CA GLU A 221 -9.64 12.55 -1.04
C GLU A 221 -8.94 12.91 0.28
N ASP A 222 -9.48 12.41 1.40
CA ASP A 222 -8.83 12.52 2.70
C ASP A 222 -7.47 11.78 2.70
N PHE A 223 -6.43 12.48 3.13
CA PHE A 223 -5.07 11.96 3.16
C PHE A 223 -4.83 11.10 4.40
N ARG A 224 -4.25 9.93 4.18
CA ARG A 224 -3.89 8.96 5.23
C ARG A 224 -2.49 8.40 4.96
N ALA A 225 -1.97 7.57 5.85
CA ALA A 225 -0.67 6.92 5.67
C ALA A 225 -0.61 6.07 4.39
N ASP A 226 -1.74 5.47 4.00
CA ASP A 226 -1.91 4.60 2.83
C ASP A 226 -2.56 5.29 1.62
N ARG A 227 -2.77 6.63 1.67
CA ARG A 227 -3.39 7.43 0.60
C ARG A 227 -2.61 8.71 0.33
N GLN A 228 -2.39 8.99 -0.95
CA GLN A 228 -1.75 10.20 -1.44
C GLN A 228 -2.62 10.81 -2.56
N PRO A 229 -2.64 12.15 -2.74
CA PRO A 229 -3.42 12.80 -3.79
C PRO A 229 -2.96 12.42 -5.20
N GLU A 230 -1.70 12.05 -5.32
CA GLU A 230 -1.09 11.48 -6.52
C GLU A 230 -0.35 10.19 -6.17
N PHE A 231 -0.68 9.12 -6.86
CA PHE A 231 -0.12 7.79 -6.63
C PHE A 231 0.09 7.07 -7.96
N THR A 232 0.67 5.89 -7.94
CA THR A 232 0.97 5.16 -9.18
C THR A 232 0.26 3.82 -9.21
N GLN A 233 -0.42 3.54 -10.32
CA GLN A 233 -1.01 2.24 -10.60
C GLN A 233 -0.23 1.48 -11.68
N ILE A 234 -0.21 0.15 -11.56
CA ILE A 234 0.01 -0.76 -12.66
C ILE A 234 -1.38 -1.08 -13.19
N ASP A 235 -1.79 -0.40 -14.25
CA ASP A 235 -3.12 -0.53 -14.82
C ASP A 235 -3.09 -1.44 -16.03
N CYS A 236 -4.00 -2.40 -16.11
CA CYS A 236 -4.05 -3.42 -17.15
C CYS A 236 -5.48 -3.66 -17.63
N GLU A 237 -5.63 -3.96 -18.93
CA GLU A 237 -6.90 -4.38 -19.52
C GLU A 237 -6.65 -5.43 -20.61
N MET A 238 -7.57 -6.40 -20.74
CA MET A 238 -7.49 -7.52 -21.70
C MET A 238 -8.84 -7.69 -22.39
N ALA A 239 -8.83 -7.91 -23.70
CA ALA A 239 -10.00 -8.27 -24.49
C ALA A 239 -10.17 -9.79 -24.61
N PHE A 240 -11.41 -10.23 -24.90
CA PHE A 240 -11.79 -11.63 -25.11
C PHE A 240 -11.50 -12.56 -23.92
N VAL A 241 -11.68 -12.08 -22.71
CA VAL A 241 -11.36 -12.76 -21.45
C VAL A 241 -12.58 -12.92 -20.54
N LYS A 242 -12.50 -13.92 -19.67
CA LYS A 242 -13.36 -14.14 -18.51
C LYS A 242 -12.60 -13.84 -17.22
N THR A 243 -13.30 -13.78 -16.10
CA THR A 243 -12.71 -13.57 -14.78
C THR A 243 -11.50 -14.49 -14.53
N GLU A 244 -11.61 -15.77 -14.86
CA GLU A 244 -10.55 -16.75 -14.64
C GLU A 244 -9.25 -16.45 -15.37
N ASP A 245 -9.33 -15.92 -16.58
CA ASP A 245 -8.14 -15.53 -17.38
C ASP A 245 -7.40 -14.37 -16.72
N ILE A 246 -8.14 -13.40 -16.18
CA ILE A 246 -7.59 -12.27 -15.42
C ILE A 246 -6.91 -12.77 -14.14
N LEU A 247 -7.64 -13.55 -13.33
CA LEU A 247 -7.10 -14.03 -12.05
C LEU A 247 -5.80 -14.80 -12.27
N LYS A 248 -5.75 -15.73 -13.23
CA LYS A 248 -4.58 -16.54 -13.54
C LYS A 248 -3.39 -15.71 -14.01
N THR A 249 -3.62 -14.74 -14.89
CA THR A 249 -2.55 -13.89 -15.44
C THR A 249 -1.93 -13.04 -14.34
N PHE A 250 -2.74 -12.38 -13.53
CA PHE A 250 -2.24 -11.45 -12.52
C PHE A 250 -1.81 -12.12 -11.21
N GLU A 251 -2.30 -13.31 -10.90
CA GLU A 251 -1.70 -14.19 -9.91
C GLU A 251 -0.24 -14.50 -10.28
N SER A 252 0.01 -14.85 -11.54
CA SER A 252 1.35 -15.13 -12.05
C SER A 252 2.26 -13.89 -12.00
N LEU A 253 1.72 -12.70 -12.25
CA LEU A 253 2.46 -11.44 -12.10
C LEU A 253 2.94 -11.23 -10.67
N ILE A 254 2.05 -11.34 -9.67
CA ILE A 254 2.40 -11.12 -8.26
C ILE A 254 3.38 -12.19 -7.77
N LYS A 255 3.18 -13.46 -8.13
CA LYS A 255 4.14 -14.55 -7.85
C LYS A 255 5.52 -14.24 -8.43
N SER A 256 5.58 -13.76 -9.67
CA SER A 256 6.84 -13.37 -10.33
C SER A 256 7.53 -12.19 -9.61
N ILE A 257 6.79 -11.16 -9.23
CA ILE A 257 7.34 -10.01 -8.50
C ILE A 257 7.94 -10.46 -7.15
N LEU A 258 7.20 -11.25 -6.37
CA LEU A 258 7.67 -11.74 -5.06
C LEU A 258 8.91 -12.63 -5.20
N PHE A 259 8.97 -13.46 -6.23
CA PHE A 259 10.13 -14.29 -6.50
C PHE A 259 11.37 -13.46 -6.89
N GLU A 260 11.23 -12.56 -7.85
CA GLU A 260 12.35 -11.76 -8.39
C GLU A 260 12.91 -10.77 -7.35
N VAL A 261 12.04 -10.18 -6.51
CA VAL A 261 12.44 -9.13 -5.57
C VAL A 261 12.84 -9.69 -4.20
N LYS A 262 12.22 -10.78 -3.75
CA LYS A 262 12.43 -11.37 -2.40
C LYS A 262 12.94 -12.80 -2.43
N GLY A 263 12.97 -13.48 -3.58
CA GLY A 263 13.29 -14.91 -3.67
C GLY A 263 12.20 -15.82 -3.08
N ILE A 264 10.96 -15.32 -2.94
CA ILE A 264 9.87 -16.04 -2.30
C ILE A 264 8.99 -16.71 -3.35
N THR A 265 8.81 -18.01 -3.21
CA THR A 265 7.89 -18.79 -4.04
C THR A 265 6.53 -18.91 -3.36
N ILE A 266 5.46 -18.59 -4.09
CA ILE A 266 4.07 -18.77 -3.68
C ILE A 266 3.48 -19.92 -4.49
N ASP A 267 3.12 -21.00 -3.81
CA ASP A 267 2.58 -22.18 -4.47
C ASP A 267 1.14 -21.95 -4.93
N GLU A 268 0.26 -21.58 -4.01
CA GLU A 268 -1.16 -21.43 -4.24
C GLU A 268 -1.68 -20.10 -3.72
N VAL A 269 -2.61 -19.47 -4.48
CA VAL A 269 -3.34 -18.28 -4.07
C VAL A 269 -4.80 -18.68 -3.86
N PRO A 270 -5.27 -18.75 -2.61
CA PRO A 270 -6.63 -19.12 -2.32
C PRO A 270 -7.64 -18.12 -2.90
N ARG A 271 -8.88 -18.58 -3.08
CA ARG A 271 -10.01 -17.77 -3.51
C ARG A 271 -11.08 -17.78 -2.44
N MET A 272 -11.70 -16.67 -2.20
CA MET A 272 -12.75 -16.48 -1.22
C MET A 272 -13.79 -15.52 -1.79
N THR A 273 -15.05 -15.78 -1.54
CA THR A 273 -16.10 -14.81 -1.89
C THR A 273 -16.10 -13.65 -0.89
N TYR A 274 -16.58 -12.50 -1.32
CA TYR A 274 -16.79 -11.35 -0.42
C TYR A 274 -17.62 -11.73 0.81
N ALA A 275 -18.69 -12.52 0.61
CA ALA A 275 -19.54 -12.96 1.71
C ALA A 275 -18.79 -13.84 2.72
N GLU A 276 -17.89 -14.71 2.27
CA GLU A 276 -17.02 -15.52 3.14
C GLU A 276 -16.00 -14.66 3.86
N ALA A 277 -15.35 -13.73 3.15
CA ALA A 277 -14.37 -12.80 3.74
C ALA A 277 -15.01 -11.96 4.86
N MET A 278 -16.18 -11.39 4.61
CA MET A 278 -16.91 -10.62 5.62
C MET A 278 -17.39 -11.49 6.78
N ARG A 279 -17.89 -12.69 6.52
CA ARG A 279 -18.35 -13.62 7.56
C ARG A 279 -17.20 -14.11 8.45
N ASP A 280 -16.08 -14.53 7.85
CA ASP A 280 -15.01 -15.23 8.55
C ASP A 280 -13.95 -14.28 9.12
N TYR A 281 -13.81 -13.06 8.58
CA TYR A 281 -12.74 -12.12 8.93
C TYR A 281 -13.21 -10.68 9.20
N GLY A 282 -14.47 -10.33 8.87
CA GLY A 282 -15.02 -8.98 9.08
C GLY A 282 -14.42 -7.91 8.17
N THR A 283 -13.81 -8.32 7.07
CA THR A 283 -13.16 -7.43 6.09
C THR A 283 -13.11 -8.09 4.72
N ASP A 284 -13.11 -7.29 3.66
CA ASP A 284 -12.92 -7.68 2.27
C ASP A 284 -11.46 -7.99 1.89
N LYS A 285 -10.51 -7.72 2.78
CA LYS A 285 -9.06 -7.94 2.60
C LYS A 285 -8.43 -8.69 3.78
N PRO A 286 -8.78 -9.96 4.00
CA PRO A 286 -8.28 -10.72 5.14
C PRO A 286 -6.77 -10.90 5.13
N ASP A 287 -6.16 -10.82 6.32
CA ASP A 287 -4.78 -11.27 6.53
C ASP A 287 -4.79 -12.76 6.88
N LEU A 288 -4.22 -13.57 6.00
CA LEU A 288 -4.18 -15.04 6.12
C LEU A 288 -2.86 -15.57 6.72
N ARG A 289 -2.00 -14.72 7.27
CA ARG A 289 -0.77 -15.16 7.95
C ARG A 289 -1.05 -15.89 9.26
N PHE A 290 -2.25 -15.75 9.79
CA PHE A 290 -2.70 -16.39 11.03
C PHE A 290 -4.19 -16.75 10.95
N GLU A 291 -4.61 -17.70 11.77
CA GLU A 291 -6.00 -18.15 11.89
C GLU A 291 -6.86 -17.10 12.63
N MET A 292 -7.68 -17.47 13.58
CA MET A 292 -8.63 -16.65 14.35
C MET A 292 -9.84 -16.17 13.51
N LYS A 293 -10.52 -17.13 12.83
CA LYS A 293 -11.78 -16.82 12.16
C LYS A 293 -12.86 -16.39 13.13
N ILE A 294 -13.70 -15.46 12.68
CA ILE A 294 -14.88 -15.01 13.43
C ILE A 294 -15.87 -16.16 13.57
N LYS A 295 -16.40 -16.34 14.76
CA LYS A 295 -17.43 -17.31 15.12
C LYS A 295 -18.74 -16.58 15.45
N ASN A 296 -19.85 -17.02 14.85
CA ASN A 296 -21.17 -16.54 15.20
C ASN A 296 -21.66 -17.28 16.44
N LEU A 297 -21.97 -16.52 17.50
CA LEU A 297 -22.38 -17.05 18.80
C LEU A 297 -23.86 -16.75 19.12
N ASP A 298 -24.63 -16.24 18.19
CA ASP A 298 -26.03 -15.84 18.40
C ASP A 298 -26.85 -16.94 19.06
N THR A 299 -26.72 -18.17 18.57
CA THR A 299 -27.52 -19.33 19.00
C THR A 299 -27.25 -19.79 20.43
N VAL A 300 -26.05 -19.54 20.95
CA VAL A 300 -25.63 -19.98 22.30
C VAL A 300 -25.54 -18.82 23.31
N CYS A 301 -25.53 -17.59 22.83
CA CYS A 301 -25.41 -16.41 23.71
C CYS A 301 -26.74 -15.72 23.97
N LYS A 302 -27.66 -15.70 22.99
CA LYS A 302 -28.96 -15.01 23.12
C LYS A 302 -30.00 -15.86 23.85
N GLY A 303 -31.00 -15.21 24.43
CA GLY A 303 -32.10 -15.87 25.13
C GLY A 303 -31.81 -16.29 26.59
N ASN A 304 -30.68 -15.85 27.15
CA ASN A 304 -30.25 -16.22 28.50
C ASN A 304 -30.48 -15.08 29.56
N GLY A 305 -31.20 -14.02 29.19
CA GLY A 305 -31.51 -12.90 30.11
C GLY A 305 -30.35 -11.91 30.31
N PHE A 306 -29.27 -12.01 29.48
CA PHE A 306 -28.21 -11.01 29.45
C PHE A 306 -28.49 -9.98 28.37
N ASN A 307 -29.02 -8.83 28.76
CA ASN A 307 -29.55 -7.82 27.85
C ASN A 307 -28.58 -7.38 26.76
N VAL A 308 -27.25 -7.37 27.01
CA VAL A 308 -26.23 -6.99 26.02
C VAL A 308 -26.23 -7.94 24.84
N PHE A 309 -26.45 -9.23 25.05
CA PHE A 309 -26.57 -10.22 23.99
C PHE A 309 -27.98 -10.28 23.41
N ASP A 310 -28.99 -10.22 24.28
CA ASP A 310 -30.37 -10.41 23.86
C ASP A 310 -30.90 -9.27 22.97
N SER A 311 -30.37 -8.04 23.14
CA SER A 311 -30.72 -6.86 22.34
C SER A 311 -29.84 -6.67 21.10
N ALA A 312 -28.73 -7.43 20.97
CA ALA A 312 -27.81 -7.27 19.86
C ALA A 312 -28.35 -7.89 18.56
N GLU A 313 -28.05 -7.27 17.43
CA GLU A 313 -28.30 -7.89 16.11
C GLU A 313 -27.38 -9.09 15.89
N SER A 314 -26.11 -8.99 16.33
CA SER A 314 -25.12 -10.08 16.23
C SER A 314 -24.25 -10.17 17.48
N VAL A 315 -23.94 -11.40 17.88
CA VAL A 315 -22.93 -11.74 18.89
C VAL A 315 -21.83 -12.55 18.21
N LEU A 316 -20.63 -11.97 18.12
CA LEU A 316 -19.51 -12.50 17.38
C LEU A 316 -18.30 -12.71 18.29
N GLY A 317 -17.53 -13.76 18.05
CA GLY A 317 -16.34 -14.07 18.83
C GLY A 317 -15.12 -14.42 17.98
N ILE A 318 -13.93 -14.24 18.56
CA ILE A 318 -12.66 -14.80 18.04
C ILE A 318 -11.97 -15.57 19.15
N VAL A 319 -11.35 -16.69 18.79
CA VAL A 319 -10.56 -17.49 19.73
C VAL A 319 -9.11 -17.04 19.68
N VAL A 320 -8.56 -16.70 20.84
CA VAL A 320 -7.15 -16.32 21.01
C VAL A 320 -6.38 -17.53 21.53
N PRO A 321 -5.54 -18.18 20.73
CA PRO A 321 -4.76 -19.33 21.17
C PRO A 321 -3.84 -18.96 22.36
N GLY A 322 -3.87 -19.76 23.42
CA GLY A 322 -3.10 -19.50 24.63
C GLY A 322 -3.54 -18.28 25.44
N GLY A 323 -4.66 -17.64 25.06
CA GLY A 323 -5.13 -16.39 25.66
C GLY A 323 -5.64 -16.53 27.11
N ALA A 324 -5.83 -17.74 27.63
CA ALA A 324 -6.17 -17.96 29.03
C ALA A 324 -5.11 -17.37 29.99
N ASP A 325 -3.86 -17.28 29.56
CA ASP A 325 -2.76 -16.71 30.32
C ASP A 325 -2.71 -15.19 30.32
N PHE A 326 -3.57 -14.50 29.54
CA PHE A 326 -3.61 -13.03 29.53
C PHE A 326 -3.93 -12.49 30.91
N SER A 327 -3.12 -11.56 31.37
CA SER A 327 -3.36 -10.82 32.61
C SER A 327 -4.60 -9.92 32.47
N ARG A 328 -5.20 -9.55 33.61
CA ARG A 328 -6.31 -8.60 33.61
C ARG A 328 -5.97 -7.30 32.92
N LYS A 329 -4.74 -6.78 33.12
CA LYS A 329 -4.28 -5.54 32.47
C LYS A 329 -4.28 -5.64 30.93
N GLN A 330 -3.89 -6.79 30.36
CA GLN A 330 -3.93 -7.00 28.92
C GLN A 330 -5.36 -7.03 28.38
N ILE A 331 -6.28 -7.70 29.09
CA ILE A 331 -7.71 -7.75 28.73
C ILE A 331 -8.36 -6.36 28.85
N ASP A 332 -8.11 -5.64 29.94
CA ASP A 332 -8.62 -4.27 30.13
C ASP A 332 -8.10 -3.34 29.00
N SER A 333 -6.82 -3.46 28.63
CA SER A 333 -6.23 -2.71 27.51
C SER A 333 -6.89 -3.03 26.15
N LEU A 334 -7.27 -4.30 25.89
CA LEU A 334 -8.02 -4.67 24.67
C LEU A 334 -9.44 -4.10 24.72
N THR A 335 -10.08 -4.13 25.90
CA THR A 335 -11.42 -3.57 26.07
C THR A 335 -11.44 -2.07 25.82
N ASP A 336 -10.44 -1.33 26.32
CA ASP A 336 -10.31 0.11 26.07
C ASP A 336 -10.00 0.40 24.60
N TRP A 337 -9.21 -0.45 23.95
CA TRP A 337 -8.92 -0.33 22.54
C TRP A 337 -10.17 -0.52 21.66
N VAL A 338 -11.00 -1.53 21.96
CA VAL A 338 -12.26 -1.80 21.26
C VAL A 338 -13.24 -0.62 21.36
N LYS A 339 -13.25 0.11 22.49
CA LYS A 339 -14.13 1.26 22.72
C LYS A 339 -13.71 2.54 22.00
N ARG A 340 -12.56 2.56 21.34
CA ARG A 340 -12.13 3.74 20.58
C ARG A 340 -13.14 4.05 19.47
N PRO A 341 -13.46 5.32 19.21
CA PRO A 341 -14.46 5.71 18.21
C PRO A 341 -14.22 5.12 16.82
N GLN A 342 -12.95 5.03 16.40
CA GLN A 342 -12.56 4.45 15.11
C GLN A 342 -12.76 2.94 15.01
N ILE A 343 -12.87 2.22 16.14
CA ILE A 343 -13.16 0.78 16.18
C ILE A 343 -14.66 0.54 16.31
N GLY A 344 -15.34 1.35 17.12
CA GLY A 344 -16.80 1.39 17.22
C GLY A 344 -17.43 0.28 18.07
N GLY A 345 -16.64 -0.48 18.84
CA GLY A 345 -17.18 -1.46 19.78
C GLY A 345 -17.66 -0.80 21.09
N THR A 346 -18.78 -1.27 21.62
CA THR A 346 -19.36 -0.74 22.88
C THR A 346 -18.74 -1.35 24.14
N GLY A 347 -18.12 -2.52 24.01
CA GLY A 347 -17.47 -3.27 25.09
C GLY A 347 -16.96 -4.61 24.57
N MET A 348 -16.23 -5.32 25.41
CA MET A 348 -15.70 -6.65 25.09
C MET A 348 -15.97 -7.61 26.27
N ILE A 349 -16.49 -8.77 25.95
CA ILE A 349 -16.69 -9.87 26.89
C ILE A 349 -15.62 -10.91 26.58
N TYR A 350 -15.15 -11.61 27.61
CA TYR A 350 -14.19 -12.70 27.44
C TYR A 350 -14.61 -13.96 28.19
N CYS A 351 -14.19 -15.10 27.69
CA CYS A 351 -14.24 -16.38 28.39
C CYS A 351 -12.88 -17.09 28.27
N LYS A 352 -12.26 -17.42 29.40
CA LYS A 352 -11.03 -18.21 29.48
C LYS A 352 -11.36 -19.67 29.67
N PHE A 353 -10.83 -20.54 28.83
CA PHE A 353 -10.96 -22.00 28.93
C PHE A 353 -9.72 -22.58 29.60
N ASN A 354 -9.64 -22.47 30.94
CA ASN A 354 -8.48 -22.95 31.68
C ASN A 354 -8.37 -24.47 31.64
N LYS A 355 -7.16 -24.97 31.88
CA LYS A 355 -6.88 -26.40 31.97
C LYS A 355 -7.69 -27.04 33.10
N GLY A 356 -8.16 -28.27 32.88
CA GLY A 356 -8.97 -29.00 33.85
C GLY A 356 -10.47 -28.66 33.85
N GLY A 357 -10.96 -27.96 32.83
CA GLY A 357 -12.40 -27.69 32.63
C GLY A 357 -12.93 -26.53 33.50
N GLU A 358 -12.07 -25.74 34.11
CA GLU A 358 -12.46 -24.52 34.81
C GLU A 358 -12.57 -23.36 33.81
N TYR A 359 -13.75 -22.73 33.74
CA TYR A 359 -13.98 -21.60 32.86
C TYR A 359 -14.13 -20.32 33.68
N LYS A 360 -13.60 -19.21 33.13
CA LYS A 360 -13.71 -17.90 33.74
C LYS A 360 -14.14 -16.87 32.71
N SER A 361 -15.33 -16.30 32.94
CA SER A 361 -15.87 -15.26 32.07
C SER A 361 -16.06 -13.93 32.82
N SER A 362 -16.09 -12.83 32.05
CA SER A 362 -16.53 -11.53 32.61
C SER A 362 -18.01 -11.47 32.93
N VAL A 363 -18.79 -12.50 32.55
CA VAL A 363 -20.27 -12.59 32.71
C VAL A 363 -20.70 -13.87 33.41
N ASP A 364 -19.86 -14.47 34.24
CA ASP A 364 -20.13 -15.69 35.02
C ASP A 364 -21.45 -15.67 35.80
N LYS A 365 -21.95 -14.48 36.13
CA LYS A 365 -23.24 -14.31 36.86
C LYS A 365 -24.46 -14.66 36.02
N PHE A 366 -24.33 -14.66 34.69
CA PHE A 366 -25.45 -14.88 33.77
C PHE A 366 -25.35 -16.22 33.04
N PHE A 367 -24.18 -16.85 33.00
CA PHE A 367 -23.93 -18.07 32.22
C PHE A 367 -23.28 -19.12 33.13
N ASP A 368 -23.92 -20.26 33.22
CA ASP A 368 -23.40 -21.41 33.97
C ASP A 368 -22.35 -22.18 33.15
N SER A 369 -21.73 -23.19 33.77
CA SER A 369 -20.70 -24.01 33.12
C SER A 369 -21.20 -24.73 31.88
N SER A 370 -22.50 -25.07 31.79
CA SER A 370 -23.09 -25.71 30.61
C SER A 370 -23.15 -24.74 29.43
N ALA A 371 -23.56 -23.51 29.65
CA ALA A 371 -23.58 -22.44 28.66
C ALA A 371 -22.15 -22.13 28.15
N LEU A 372 -21.18 -22.02 29.08
CA LEU A 372 -19.77 -21.76 28.70
C LEU A 372 -19.14 -22.95 27.94
N ASN A 373 -19.55 -24.18 28.21
CA ASN A 373 -19.18 -25.33 27.38
C ASN A 373 -19.72 -25.20 25.95
N SER A 374 -20.99 -24.77 25.78
CA SER A 374 -21.55 -24.54 24.45
C SER A 374 -20.80 -23.44 23.68
N TRP A 375 -20.28 -22.41 24.39
CA TRP A 375 -19.41 -21.39 23.76
C TRP A 375 -18.09 -21.99 23.29
N LYS A 376 -17.49 -22.89 24.10
CA LYS A 376 -16.26 -23.59 23.74
C LYS A 376 -16.45 -24.43 22.47
N ASP A 377 -17.52 -25.23 22.44
CA ASP A 377 -17.80 -26.16 21.36
C ASP A 377 -18.07 -25.42 20.03
N ILE A 378 -18.93 -24.39 20.03
CA ILE A 378 -19.26 -23.62 18.81
C ILE A 378 -18.08 -22.77 18.33
N SER A 379 -17.23 -22.28 19.24
CA SER A 379 -16.04 -21.53 18.89
C SER A 379 -14.85 -22.41 18.50
N GLU A 380 -14.94 -23.73 18.74
CA GLU A 380 -13.83 -24.69 18.52
C GLU A 380 -12.59 -24.35 19.37
N ALA A 381 -12.78 -23.73 20.53
CA ALA A 381 -11.69 -23.34 21.40
C ALA A 381 -11.12 -24.55 22.16
N ASN A 382 -9.82 -24.56 22.41
CA ASN A 382 -9.12 -25.56 23.17
C ASN A 382 -8.91 -25.11 24.63
N GLU A 383 -8.51 -26.04 25.50
CA GLU A 383 -8.02 -25.68 26.82
C GLU A 383 -6.75 -24.83 26.71
N GLY A 384 -6.73 -23.72 27.46
CA GLY A 384 -5.67 -22.72 27.38
C GLY A 384 -6.03 -21.52 26.50
N ASP A 385 -7.08 -21.58 25.71
CA ASP A 385 -7.52 -20.49 24.85
C ASP A 385 -8.42 -19.49 25.57
N MET A 386 -8.62 -18.34 24.95
CA MET A 386 -9.58 -17.33 25.38
C MET A 386 -10.48 -16.92 24.21
N LEU A 387 -11.78 -16.92 24.46
CA LEU A 387 -12.78 -16.39 23.54
C LEU A 387 -13.03 -14.92 23.87
N LEU A 388 -12.85 -14.03 22.89
CA LEU A 388 -13.22 -12.61 22.96
C LEU A 388 -14.50 -12.40 22.19
N ILE A 389 -15.48 -11.72 22.78
CA ILE A 389 -16.84 -11.58 22.24
C ILE A 389 -17.21 -10.10 22.15
N LEU A 390 -17.74 -9.71 21.00
CA LEU A 390 -18.37 -8.41 20.76
C LEU A 390 -19.85 -8.62 20.39
N ALA A 391 -20.70 -7.67 20.80
CA ALA A 391 -22.13 -7.69 20.53
C ALA A 391 -22.64 -6.29 20.17
N GLY A 392 -23.57 -6.20 19.20
CA GLY A 392 -24.12 -4.92 18.77
C GLY A 392 -24.83 -4.99 17.41
N LYS A 393 -24.86 -3.87 16.69
CA LYS A 393 -25.36 -3.80 15.30
C LYS A 393 -24.50 -4.66 14.40
N LYS A 394 -25.10 -5.38 13.46
CA LYS A 394 -24.42 -6.40 12.64
C LYS A 394 -23.18 -5.84 11.94
N SER A 395 -23.32 -4.78 11.16
CA SER A 395 -22.24 -4.20 10.36
C SER A 395 -21.07 -3.69 11.22
N SER A 396 -21.36 -2.89 12.25
CA SER A 396 -20.32 -2.34 13.14
C SER A 396 -19.62 -3.41 13.97
N THR A 397 -20.35 -4.49 14.35
CA THR A 397 -19.76 -5.60 15.13
C THR A 397 -18.80 -6.42 14.28
N PHE A 398 -19.13 -6.70 13.02
CA PHE A 398 -18.20 -7.38 12.10
C PHE A 398 -16.93 -6.57 11.86
N ASN A 399 -17.05 -5.26 11.63
CA ASN A 399 -15.88 -4.39 11.48
C ASN A 399 -15.04 -4.34 12.76
N ALA A 400 -15.67 -4.16 13.92
CA ALA A 400 -14.97 -4.07 15.20
C ALA A 400 -14.22 -5.37 15.56
N ILE A 401 -14.83 -6.54 15.31
CA ILE A 401 -14.18 -7.82 15.61
C ILE A 401 -13.09 -8.18 14.61
N GLY A 402 -13.25 -7.79 13.34
CA GLY A 402 -12.19 -7.91 12.32
C GLY A 402 -10.96 -7.08 12.70
N ASN A 403 -11.16 -5.85 13.16
CA ASN A 403 -10.07 -5.00 13.66
C ASN A 403 -9.46 -5.57 14.97
N LEU A 404 -10.28 -6.09 15.90
CA LEU A 404 -9.79 -6.74 17.12
C LEU A 404 -8.92 -7.96 16.81
N ARG A 405 -9.27 -8.73 15.77
CA ARG A 405 -8.49 -9.86 15.29
C ARG A 405 -7.07 -9.42 14.90
N LEU A 406 -6.92 -8.31 14.16
CA LEU A 406 -5.62 -7.76 13.77
C LEU A 406 -4.83 -7.24 14.97
N GLU A 407 -5.47 -6.50 15.88
CA GLU A 407 -4.83 -5.98 17.10
C GLU A 407 -4.30 -7.10 18.00
N VAL A 408 -5.07 -8.18 18.15
CA VAL A 408 -4.63 -9.36 18.92
C VAL A 408 -3.44 -10.03 18.23
N ALA A 409 -3.48 -10.15 16.89
CA ALA A 409 -2.39 -10.75 16.12
C ALA A 409 -1.09 -9.93 16.24
N ASP A 410 -1.17 -8.60 16.23
CA ASP A 410 -0.02 -7.73 16.44
C ASP A 410 0.57 -7.88 17.86
N ARG A 411 -0.28 -7.95 18.89
CA ARG A 411 0.20 -8.17 20.27
C ARG A 411 0.83 -9.53 20.51
N LEU A 412 0.54 -10.50 19.66
CA LEU A 412 1.07 -11.86 19.70
C LEU A 412 2.17 -12.13 18.66
N ASP A 413 2.62 -11.10 17.93
CA ASP A 413 3.63 -11.20 16.86
C ASP A 413 3.29 -12.27 15.78
N LEU A 414 1.99 -12.45 15.48
CA LEU A 414 1.53 -13.45 14.50
C LEU A 414 1.62 -12.97 13.04
N ARG A 415 1.87 -11.70 12.82
CA ARG A 415 1.96 -11.08 11.50
C ARG A 415 3.41 -10.95 11.02
N ASP A 416 4.08 -12.09 10.79
CA ASP A 416 5.47 -12.11 10.31
C ASP A 416 5.58 -11.32 8.98
N PRO A 417 6.40 -10.26 8.92
CA PRO A 417 6.57 -9.45 7.72
C PRO A 417 7.28 -10.16 6.57
N ASN A 418 7.94 -11.30 6.85
CA ASN A 418 8.62 -12.11 5.84
C ASN A 418 7.71 -13.18 5.21
N VAL A 419 6.49 -13.35 5.70
CA VAL A 419 5.50 -14.28 5.17
C VAL A 419 4.51 -13.53 4.30
N PHE A 420 4.32 -13.99 3.06
CA PHE A 420 3.40 -13.39 2.08
C PHE A 420 2.28 -14.36 1.75
N LYS A 421 1.04 -13.92 1.98
CA LYS A 421 -0.19 -14.69 1.78
C LYS A 421 -1.15 -13.92 0.88
N PRO A 422 -0.97 -13.97 -0.45
CA PRO A 422 -1.93 -13.39 -1.38
C PRO A 422 -3.25 -14.15 -1.36
N LEU A 423 -4.35 -13.45 -1.62
CA LEU A 423 -5.72 -13.96 -1.63
C LEU A 423 -6.51 -13.24 -2.72
N TRP A 424 -7.31 -13.97 -3.50
CA TRP A 424 -8.35 -13.39 -4.32
C TRP A 424 -9.67 -13.34 -3.56
N VAL A 425 -10.29 -12.16 -3.51
CA VAL A 425 -11.67 -11.97 -3.08
C VAL A 425 -12.54 -11.70 -4.30
N THR A 426 -13.65 -12.40 -4.43
CA THR A 426 -14.54 -12.38 -5.60
C THR A 426 -16.00 -12.22 -5.20
N ASP A 427 -16.89 -12.15 -6.18
CA ASP A 427 -18.34 -12.09 -5.95
C ASP A 427 -18.76 -10.94 -5.02
N PHE A 428 -18.17 -9.76 -5.22
CA PHE A 428 -18.57 -8.54 -4.52
C PHE A 428 -20.02 -8.17 -4.83
N PRO A 429 -20.73 -7.45 -3.95
CA PRO A 429 -21.98 -6.79 -4.33
C PRO A 429 -21.76 -5.85 -5.54
N LEU A 430 -22.70 -5.78 -6.45
CA LEU A 430 -22.63 -4.84 -7.57
C LEU A 430 -22.87 -3.41 -7.10
N PHE A 431 -23.76 -3.26 -6.11
CA PHE A 431 -24.17 -1.98 -5.57
C PHE A 431 -24.05 -1.96 -4.04
N GLU A 432 -23.72 -0.79 -3.53
CA GLU A 432 -23.98 -0.37 -2.16
C GLU A 432 -25.29 0.42 -2.12
N PHE A 433 -26.14 0.16 -1.16
CA PHE A 433 -27.39 0.87 -0.98
C PHE A 433 -27.28 1.81 0.22
N ASP A 434 -27.44 3.10 -0.03
CA ASP A 434 -27.53 4.10 1.01
C ASP A 434 -28.97 4.23 1.50
N GLU A 435 -29.23 3.83 2.73
CA GLU A 435 -30.57 3.89 3.36
C GLU A 435 -31.02 5.33 3.66
N GLU A 436 -30.09 6.26 3.85
CA GLU A 436 -30.43 7.67 4.17
C GLU A 436 -30.91 8.41 2.93
N THR A 437 -30.22 8.22 1.80
CA THR A 437 -30.57 8.87 0.52
C THR A 437 -31.49 8.03 -0.35
N ASN A 438 -31.68 6.75 0.00
CA ASN A 438 -32.42 5.75 -0.79
C ASN A 438 -31.87 5.61 -2.22
N THR A 439 -30.55 5.62 -2.36
CA THR A 439 -29.85 5.54 -3.66
C THR A 439 -28.89 4.36 -3.70
N TYR A 440 -28.62 3.88 -4.92
CA TYR A 440 -27.56 2.91 -5.19
C TYR A 440 -26.28 3.60 -5.60
N HIS A 441 -25.16 3.12 -5.09
CA HIS A 441 -23.82 3.48 -5.53
C HIS A 441 -23.12 2.24 -6.07
N ALA A 442 -22.31 2.38 -7.12
CA ALA A 442 -21.48 1.26 -7.59
C ALA A 442 -20.43 0.94 -6.53
N MET A 443 -20.33 -0.34 -6.14
CA MET A 443 -19.31 -0.74 -5.16
C MET A 443 -17.89 -0.57 -5.69
N HIS A 444 -17.65 -0.86 -6.96
CA HIS A 444 -16.34 -0.68 -7.62
C HIS A 444 -16.40 0.44 -8.65
N HIS A 445 -17.09 0.20 -9.77
CA HIS A 445 -17.16 1.13 -10.89
C HIS A 445 -18.47 0.96 -11.67
N PRO A 446 -19.04 2.02 -12.25
CA PRO A 446 -20.27 1.94 -13.04
C PRO A 446 -20.21 1.03 -14.27
N PHE A 447 -19.00 0.70 -14.75
CA PHE A 447 -18.80 -0.20 -15.89
C PHE A 447 -18.59 -1.67 -15.49
N THR A 448 -18.72 -2.01 -14.22
CA THR A 448 -18.57 -3.38 -13.72
C THR A 448 -19.76 -4.25 -14.16
N SER A 449 -19.46 -5.39 -14.78
CA SER A 449 -20.47 -6.34 -15.22
C SER A 449 -21.13 -7.05 -14.04
N PRO A 450 -22.47 -7.16 -13.99
CA PRO A 450 -23.15 -8.04 -13.06
C PRO A 450 -22.82 -9.50 -13.36
N ASN A 451 -22.90 -10.35 -12.33
CA ASN A 451 -22.77 -11.79 -12.51
C ASN A 451 -23.93 -12.31 -13.38
N GLU A 452 -23.62 -13.13 -14.37
CA GLU A 452 -24.62 -13.67 -15.31
C GLU A 452 -25.77 -14.42 -14.61
N LYS A 453 -25.49 -15.08 -13.49
CA LYS A 453 -26.49 -15.82 -12.72
C LYS A 453 -27.49 -14.91 -11.99
N ASP A 454 -27.15 -13.66 -11.79
CA ASP A 454 -27.92 -12.70 -11.02
C ASP A 454 -28.65 -11.65 -11.90
N MET A 455 -28.60 -11.80 -13.23
CA MET A 455 -29.18 -10.84 -14.19
C MET A 455 -30.67 -10.54 -13.96
N GLU A 456 -31.45 -11.53 -13.56
CA GLU A 456 -32.88 -11.34 -13.26
C GLU A 456 -33.09 -10.52 -11.98
N LEU A 457 -32.16 -10.60 -11.02
CA LEU A 457 -32.23 -9.82 -9.77
C LEU A 457 -32.07 -8.31 -10.01
N LEU A 458 -31.47 -7.88 -11.12
CA LEU A 458 -31.41 -6.46 -11.47
C LEU A 458 -32.80 -5.78 -11.55
N LYS A 459 -33.89 -6.58 -11.74
CA LYS A 459 -35.28 -6.07 -11.78
C LYS A 459 -35.98 -6.17 -10.44
N SER A 460 -35.72 -7.23 -9.70
CA SER A 460 -36.50 -7.61 -8.52
C SER A 460 -35.81 -7.24 -7.20
N ASP A 461 -34.48 -7.39 -7.14
CA ASP A 461 -33.69 -7.14 -5.93
C ASP A 461 -32.24 -6.73 -6.29
N PRO A 462 -32.02 -5.48 -6.76
CA PRO A 462 -30.68 -5.01 -7.16
C PRO A 462 -29.63 -5.12 -6.04
N LYS A 463 -30.03 -5.06 -4.76
CA LYS A 463 -29.12 -5.16 -3.61
C LYS A 463 -28.41 -6.52 -3.53
N SER A 464 -29.03 -7.58 -4.04
CA SER A 464 -28.50 -8.94 -4.00
C SER A 464 -27.69 -9.32 -5.24
N VAL A 465 -27.55 -8.42 -6.21
CA VAL A 465 -26.78 -8.68 -7.44
C VAL A 465 -25.29 -8.67 -7.13
N ARG A 466 -24.60 -9.76 -7.48
CA ARG A 466 -23.13 -9.83 -7.40
C ARG A 466 -22.50 -9.28 -8.67
N ALA A 467 -21.31 -8.74 -8.51
CA ALA A 467 -20.46 -8.25 -9.58
C ALA A 467 -19.48 -9.33 -10.06
N ASN A 468 -19.09 -9.29 -11.33
CA ASN A 468 -17.90 -9.95 -11.83
C ASN A 468 -16.65 -9.11 -11.48
N ALA A 469 -16.50 -8.77 -10.19
CA ALA A 469 -15.40 -8.01 -9.63
C ALA A 469 -14.52 -8.92 -8.78
N TYR A 470 -13.26 -8.54 -8.67
CA TYR A 470 -12.23 -9.29 -7.96
C TYR A 470 -11.15 -8.34 -7.44
N ASP A 471 -10.76 -8.55 -6.19
CA ASP A 471 -9.64 -7.84 -5.57
C ASP A 471 -8.58 -8.83 -5.11
N MET A 472 -7.31 -8.43 -5.20
CA MET A 472 -6.21 -9.16 -4.60
C MET A 472 -5.80 -8.50 -3.30
N ALA A 473 -5.95 -9.23 -2.21
CA ALA A 473 -5.41 -8.87 -0.92
C ALA A 473 -4.05 -9.57 -0.71
N LEU A 474 -3.10 -8.86 -0.11
CA LEU A 474 -1.81 -9.38 0.32
C LEU A 474 -1.56 -8.93 1.76
N ASN A 475 -1.47 -9.90 2.68
CA ASN A 475 -1.19 -9.62 4.09
C ASN A 475 -2.16 -8.60 4.74
N GLY A 476 -3.43 -8.67 4.41
CA GLY A 476 -4.45 -7.76 4.96
C GLY A 476 -4.56 -6.41 4.25
N THR A 477 -3.87 -6.24 3.14
CA THR A 477 -3.90 -5.03 2.32
C THR A 477 -4.39 -5.37 0.91
N GLU A 478 -5.41 -4.68 0.43
CA GLU A 478 -5.81 -4.70 -0.98
C GLU A 478 -4.70 -4.08 -1.82
N ILE A 479 -4.05 -4.89 -2.65
CA ILE A 479 -2.97 -4.44 -3.53
C ILE A 479 -3.44 -4.14 -4.95
N GLY A 480 -4.61 -4.62 -5.34
CA GLY A 480 -5.20 -4.34 -6.64
C GLY A 480 -6.61 -4.88 -6.75
N GLY A 481 -7.41 -4.23 -7.59
CA GLY A 481 -8.79 -4.60 -7.84
C GLY A 481 -9.20 -4.35 -9.28
N GLY A 482 -10.23 -5.06 -9.72
CA GLY A 482 -10.75 -4.97 -11.06
C GLY A 482 -12.05 -5.72 -11.29
N SER A 483 -12.49 -5.72 -12.54
CA SER A 483 -13.72 -6.43 -12.92
C SER A 483 -13.75 -6.80 -14.41
N ILE A 484 -14.66 -7.69 -14.78
CA ILE A 484 -15.14 -7.77 -16.15
C ILE A 484 -16.03 -6.56 -16.41
N ARG A 485 -15.91 -5.97 -17.59
CA ARG A 485 -16.65 -4.76 -17.95
C ARG A 485 -17.93 -5.09 -18.70
N ILE A 486 -18.92 -4.21 -18.56
CA ILE A 486 -20.08 -4.19 -19.44
C ILE A 486 -19.59 -3.73 -20.82
N HIS A 487 -19.95 -4.49 -21.86
CA HIS A 487 -19.70 -4.14 -23.26
C HIS A 487 -20.97 -4.06 -24.08
N ASP A 488 -22.12 -4.40 -23.46
CA ASP A 488 -23.45 -4.24 -24.03
C ASP A 488 -24.05 -2.88 -23.64
N LYS A 489 -24.45 -2.10 -24.63
CA LYS A 489 -24.96 -0.74 -24.45
C LYS A 489 -26.26 -0.71 -23.63
N GLU A 490 -27.18 -1.63 -23.88
CA GLU A 490 -28.48 -1.65 -23.21
C GLU A 490 -28.33 -2.04 -21.73
N LEU A 491 -27.45 -2.97 -21.45
CA LEU A 491 -27.11 -3.31 -20.08
C LEU A 491 -26.45 -2.14 -19.36
N GLN A 492 -25.51 -1.43 -20.02
CA GLN A 492 -24.83 -0.28 -19.42
C GLN A 492 -25.82 0.85 -19.11
N LYS A 493 -26.74 1.15 -20.04
CA LYS A 493 -27.78 2.15 -19.82
C LYS A 493 -28.64 1.78 -18.61
N ARG A 494 -29.01 0.52 -18.47
CA ARG A 494 -29.78 0.04 -17.32
C ARG A 494 -29.03 0.21 -16.00
N ILE A 495 -27.73 -0.08 -15.96
CA ILE A 495 -26.92 0.12 -14.76
C ILE A 495 -26.84 1.62 -14.41
N PHE A 496 -26.63 2.52 -15.38
CA PHE A 496 -26.64 3.96 -15.14
C PHE A 496 -27.97 4.43 -14.53
N ASN A 497 -29.10 3.96 -15.04
CA ASN A 497 -30.42 4.30 -14.50
C ASN A 497 -30.60 3.82 -13.04
N LEU A 498 -30.09 2.62 -12.69
CA LEU A 498 -30.10 2.12 -11.31
C LEU A 498 -29.21 2.97 -10.38
N LEU A 499 -28.12 3.53 -10.90
CA LEU A 499 -27.24 4.45 -10.18
C LEU A 499 -27.78 5.89 -10.12
N GLY A 500 -28.96 6.14 -10.70
CA GLY A 500 -29.63 7.44 -10.64
C GLY A 500 -29.22 8.43 -11.71
N PHE A 501 -28.44 8.04 -12.73
CA PHE A 501 -28.16 8.90 -13.87
C PHE A 501 -29.36 9.01 -14.80
N SER A 502 -29.73 10.22 -15.21
CA SER A 502 -30.62 10.40 -16.35
C SER A 502 -29.95 10.04 -17.68
N ASP A 503 -30.71 9.80 -18.72
CA ASP A 503 -30.16 9.51 -20.06
C ASP A 503 -29.26 10.66 -20.55
N GLU A 504 -29.65 11.91 -20.26
CA GLU A 504 -28.91 13.11 -20.62
C GLU A 504 -27.58 13.21 -19.86
N GLU A 505 -27.59 12.96 -18.56
CA GLU A 505 -26.37 12.96 -17.72
C GLU A 505 -25.41 11.84 -18.13
N ALA A 506 -25.92 10.63 -18.39
CA ALA A 506 -25.13 9.52 -18.88
C ALA A 506 -24.50 9.83 -20.24
N GLN A 507 -25.27 10.46 -21.16
CA GLN A 507 -24.76 10.88 -22.47
C GLN A 507 -23.71 11.98 -22.35
N GLU A 508 -23.92 12.96 -21.47
CA GLU A 508 -22.96 14.05 -21.26
C GLU A 508 -21.63 13.52 -20.71
N LYS A 509 -21.68 12.65 -19.71
CA LYS A 509 -20.48 12.15 -19.00
C LYS A 509 -19.76 11.04 -19.75
N PHE A 510 -20.51 10.10 -20.33
CA PHE A 510 -19.99 8.84 -20.88
C PHE A 510 -20.39 8.58 -22.33
N GLY A 511 -21.05 9.55 -23.00
CA GLY A 511 -21.57 9.38 -24.36
C GLY A 511 -20.53 8.89 -25.35
N PHE A 512 -19.31 9.41 -25.28
CA PHE A 512 -18.20 8.99 -26.13
C PHE A 512 -17.84 7.50 -25.99
N LEU A 513 -17.94 6.94 -24.79
CA LEU A 513 -17.69 5.52 -24.54
C LEU A 513 -18.87 4.66 -24.99
N MET A 514 -20.11 5.13 -24.71
CA MET A 514 -21.33 4.45 -25.16
C MET A 514 -21.42 4.41 -26.68
N GLU A 515 -21.00 5.47 -27.36
CA GLU A 515 -20.91 5.52 -28.82
C GLU A 515 -19.85 4.54 -29.33
N ALA A 516 -18.67 4.48 -28.70
CA ALA A 516 -17.62 3.52 -29.08
C ALA A 516 -18.10 2.05 -29.00
N PHE A 517 -18.95 1.72 -28.03
CA PHE A 517 -19.51 0.37 -27.90
C PHE A 517 -20.41 -0.02 -29.09
N GLU A 518 -21.00 0.94 -29.79
CA GLU A 518 -21.78 0.68 -31.00
C GLU A 518 -20.92 0.17 -32.18
N TYR A 519 -19.60 0.38 -32.14
CA TYR A 519 -18.66 -0.07 -33.16
C TYR A 519 -18.02 -1.43 -32.84
N GLY A 520 -18.62 -2.21 -31.92
CA GLY A 520 -18.21 -3.58 -31.67
C GLY A 520 -17.19 -3.74 -30.51
N ALA A 521 -17.59 -3.33 -29.32
CA ALA A 521 -16.80 -3.57 -28.12
C ALA A 521 -16.67 -5.06 -27.83
N PRO A 522 -15.44 -5.61 -27.68
CA PRO A 522 -15.26 -7.00 -27.28
C PRO A 522 -15.61 -7.21 -25.81
N PRO A 523 -15.93 -8.44 -25.36
CA PRO A 523 -15.85 -8.76 -23.94
C PRO A 523 -14.45 -8.44 -23.41
N HIS A 524 -14.35 -7.69 -22.31
CA HIS A 524 -13.05 -7.28 -21.77
C HIS A 524 -13.10 -7.13 -20.24
N GLY A 525 -11.94 -7.14 -19.63
CA GLY A 525 -11.78 -6.98 -18.21
C GLY A 525 -10.34 -6.58 -17.87
N GLY A 526 -10.14 -6.07 -16.68
CA GLY A 526 -8.83 -5.62 -16.26
C GLY A 526 -8.71 -5.45 -14.77
N ILE A 527 -7.53 -5.05 -14.37
CA ILE A 527 -7.15 -4.82 -12.97
C ILE A 527 -6.20 -3.65 -12.87
N ALA A 528 -6.25 -2.94 -11.76
CA ALA A 528 -5.29 -1.92 -11.40
C ALA A 528 -4.63 -2.27 -10.06
N PHE A 529 -3.31 -2.38 -10.04
CA PHE A 529 -2.54 -2.57 -8.82
C PHE A 529 -1.93 -1.26 -8.34
N GLY A 530 -2.02 -0.98 -7.04
CA GLY A 530 -1.31 0.13 -6.43
C GLY A 530 0.18 -0.17 -6.31
N LEU A 531 1.03 0.39 -7.19
CA LEU A 531 2.48 0.16 -7.16
C LEU A 531 3.09 0.57 -5.82
N ASP A 532 2.69 1.71 -5.28
CA ASP A 532 3.16 2.22 -3.99
C ASP A 532 2.80 1.24 -2.85
N ARG A 533 1.59 0.68 -2.91
CA ARG A 533 1.04 -0.24 -1.91
C ARG A 533 1.72 -1.61 -1.98
N ILE A 534 1.95 -2.15 -3.19
CA ILE A 534 2.75 -3.39 -3.37
C ILE A 534 4.13 -3.22 -2.74
N CYS A 535 4.82 -2.10 -3.02
CA CYS A 535 6.15 -1.84 -2.47
C CYS A 535 6.12 -1.76 -0.94
N ALA A 536 5.12 -1.08 -0.36
CA ALA A 536 4.97 -0.96 1.09
C ALA A 536 4.77 -2.33 1.75
N VAL A 537 3.86 -3.16 1.22
CA VAL A 537 3.61 -4.52 1.75
C VAL A 537 4.86 -5.41 1.63
N ILE A 538 5.56 -5.37 0.50
CA ILE A 538 6.82 -6.14 0.30
C ILE A 538 7.91 -5.72 1.29
N ALA A 539 7.95 -4.44 1.68
CA ALA A 539 8.91 -3.93 2.65
C ALA A 539 8.43 -4.04 4.12
N GLY A 540 7.20 -4.50 4.35
CA GLY A 540 6.61 -4.58 5.70
C GLY A 540 6.29 -3.21 6.31
N SER A 541 5.92 -2.22 5.49
CA SER A 541 5.57 -0.86 5.92
C SER A 541 4.08 -0.60 5.79
N ASP A 542 3.52 0.10 6.78
CA ASP A 542 2.11 0.55 6.77
C ASP A 542 1.92 1.87 6.00
N SER A 543 3.01 2.52 5.58
CA SER A 543 2.97 3.81 4.88
C SER A 543 3.55 3.73 3.47
N ILE A 544 2.80 4.24 2.50
CA ILE A 544 3.27 4.33 1.10
C ILE A 544 4.21 5.53 0.86
N ARG A 545 4.27 6.49 1.78
CA ARG A 545 5.05 7.74 1.60
C ARG A 545 6.54 7.53 1.38
N ASP A 546 7.12 6.54 2.05
CA ASP A 546 8.55 6.25 1.93
C ASP A 546 8.94 5.56 0.60
N PHE A 547 7.95 5.10 -0.15
CA PHE A 547 8.10 4.53 -1.50
C PHE A 547 7.88 5.56 -2.62
N ILE A 548 7.51 6.79 -2.26
CA ILE A 548 7.35 7.92 -3.17
C ILE A 548 8.53 8.88 -2.92
N ALA A 549 9.26 9.23 -3.98
CA ALA A 549 10.46 10.06 -3.83
C ALA A 549 10.13 11.41 -3.16
N PHE A 550 9.06 12.08 -3.57
CA PHE A 550 8.60 13.37 -3.06
C PHE A 550 7.10 13.30 -2.74
N PRO A 551 6.71 12.73 -1.57
CA PRO A 551 5.31 12.60 -1.19
C PRO A 551 4.75 13.92 -0.64
N LYS A 552 3.42 14.03 -0.58
CA LYS A 552 2.72 15.07 0.16
C LYS A 552 2.58 14.69 1.64
N ASN A 553 2.51 15.69 2.51
CA ASN A 553 2.23 15.47 3.94
C ASN A 553 0.74 15.17 4.19
N ASN A 554 0.36 14.97 5.46
CA ASN A 554 -1.03 14.67 5.83
C ASN A 554 -2.04 15.81 5.53
N SER A 555 -1.55 17.01 5.23
CA SER A 555 -2.38 18.15 4.80
C SER A 555 -2.39 18.31 3.28
N GLY A 556 -1.88 17.33 2.52
CA GLY A 556 -1.81 17.37 1.07
C GLY A 556 -0.77 18.35 0.50
N ARG A 557 0.16 18.84 1.33
CA ARG A 557 1.18 19.82 0.91
C ARG A 557 2.52 19.16 0.61
N ASP A 558 3.17 19.65 -0.43
CA ASP A 558 4.60 19.48 -0.63
C ASP A 558 5.33 20.59 0.12
N VAL A 559 5.87 20.26 1.30
CA VAL A 559 6.53 21.25 2.16
C VAL A 559 7.95 21.62 1.70
N MET A 560 8.52 20.89 0.74
CA MET A 560 9.80 21.18 0.13
C MET A 560 9.66 22.25 -0.97
N LEU A 561 8.64 22.11 -1.83
CA LEU A 561 8.35 23.04 -2.92
C LEU A 561 7.37 24.15 -2.53
N ASP A 562 6.78 24.05 -1.34
CA ASP A 562 5.68 24.92 -0.87
C ASP A 562 4.45 24.88 -1.81
N ALA A 563 4.09 23.69 -2.28
CA ALA A 563 2.91 23.47 -3.13
C ALA A 563 1.74 22.88 -2.31
N PRO A 564 0.48 23.29 -2.58
CA PRO A 564 0.05 24.31 -3.53
C PRO A 564 0.46 25.71 -3.08
N SER A 565 0.73 26.60 -4.04
CA SER A 565 1.10 27.99 -3.84
C SER A 565 0.14 28.93 -4.54
N LYS A 566 0.19 30.22 -4.20
CA LYS A 566 -0.55 31.26 -4.92
C LYS A 566 0.03 31.43 -6.32
N ILE A 567 -0.81 31.75 -7.27
CA ILE A 567 -0.43 32.15 -8.63
C ILE A 567 -0.60 33.67 -8.79
N ASP A 568 0.11 34.25 -9.73
CA ASP A 568 0.09 35.69 -9.98
C ASP A 568 -1.26 36.16 -10.55
N GLN A 569 -1.62 37.42 -10.29
CA GLN A 569 -2.89 37.99 -10.75
C GLN A 569 -3.00 38.01 -12.29
N ASP A 570 -1.91 38.34 -12.98
CA ASP A 570 -1.88 38.33 -14.44
C ASP A 570 -2.24 36.94 -15.02
N GLN A 571 -1.79 35.89 -14.37
CA GLN A 571 -2.12 34.52 -14.76
C GLN A 571 -3.58 34.16 -14.47
N LEU A 572 -4.15 34.66 -13.36
CA LEU A 572 -5.58 34.51 -13.07
C LEU A 572 -6.42 35.24 -14.11
N ASP A 573 -6.03 36.47 -14.47
CA ASP A 573 -6.72 37.29 -15.46
C ASP A 573 -6.68 36.62 -16.85
N GLU A 574 -5.53 36.07 -17.27
CA GLU A 574 -5.41 35.27 -18.52
C GLU A 574 -6.32 34.05 -18.55
N LEU A 575 -6.62 33.47 -17.39
CA LEU A 575 -7.48 32.28 -17.25
C LEU A 575 -8.95 32.64 -17.03
N GLY A 576 -9.30 33.95 -16.94
CA GLY A 576 -10.65 34.38 -16.60
C GLY A 576 -11.12 33.97 -15.20
N LEU A 577 -10.18 33.75 -14.26
CA LEU A 577 -10.46 33.25 -12.91
C LEU A 577 -10.40 34.35 -11.86
N ASN A 578 -11.31 34.27 -10.89
CA ASN A 578 -11.31 35.14 -9.72
C ASN A 578 -11.36 34.33 -8.44
N ILE A 579 -10.43 34.62 -7.51
CA ILE A 579 -10.41 34.01 -6.18
C ILE A 579 -11.30 34.84 -5.25
N LYS A 580 -12.34 34.23 -4.68
CA LYS A 580 -13.24 34.83 -3.71
C LYS A 580 -12.62 34.93 -2.32
#